data_7aa8174266a8f9a4b933bff78d70207a
#
_entry.id   7aa8174266a8f9a4b933bff78d70207a
#
_cell.length_a   1.000
_cell.length_b   1.000
_cell.length_c   1.000
_cell.angle_alpha   90.00
_cell.angle_beta   90.00
_cell.angle_gamma   90.00
#
_symmetry.space_group_name_H-M   'P 1'
#
loop_
_entity.id
_entity.type
_entity.pdbx_description
1 polymer ?
#
loop_
_entity_poly.entity_id
_entity_poly.type
_entity_poly.pdbx_seq_one_letter_code
_entity_poly.pdbx_strand_id
1 'polypeptide(L)'
;LAAVGYGMAKGTSASRYVLTFVQVAFIALHIQLARGMIELHFGVFVTLAFLLVYRDWRVIVFGAALFAVHHVVFDRLQAAGMGFYCTTEPDFMRIVLHAVFVVIQAGVEVVLAVHMSRAGREGDELGALVSSVNRADGISLNVSGVATSTSGGHALKAALERMQTAVSSVRASASGMEVASAEIAQGNHDLSARTEQQASALEETAASM
;
A
#
# COMPACT_ATOMS: atom_id res chain seq x y z
N LEU A 1 7.94 18.05 23.08
CA LEU A 1 6.70 17.69 22.39
C LEU A 1 6.97 16.65 21.29
N ALA A 2 7.95 16.85 20.34
CA ALA A 2 8.22 15.91 19.25
C ALA A 2 8.58 14.50 19.76
N ALA A 3 9.50 14.39 20.74
CA ALA A 3 9.90 13.11 21.32
C ALA A 3 8.73 12.40 22.04
N VAL A 4 7.88 13.17 22.73
CA VAL A 4 6.68 12.66 23.39
C VAL A 4 5.66 12.19 22.36
N GLY A 5 5.37 12.99 21.33
CA GLY A 5 4.45 12.61 20.25
C GLY A 5 4.91 11.37 19.48
N TYR A 6 6.22 11.22 19.25
CA TYR A 6 6.77 10.03 18.60
C TYR A 6 6.72 8.80 19.53
N GLY A 7 7.12 8.94 20.78
CA GLY A 7 7.20 7.80 21.71
C GLY A 7 5.85 7.24 22.14
N MET A 8 4.85 8.13 22.38
CA MET A 8 3.54 7.72 22.89
C MET A 8 2.54 7.33 21.79
N ALA A 9 2.69 7.84 20.57
CA ALA A 9 1.70 7.71 19.50
C ALA A 9 2.29 7.30 18.15
N LYS A 10 3.45 6.63 18.16
CA LYS A 10 4.14 6.19 16.94
C LYS A 10 3.20 5.43 16.01
N GLY A 11 3.15 5.86 14.75
CA GLY A 11 2.31 5.23 13.72
C GLY A 11 0.84 5.64 13.74
N THR A 12 0.40 6.43 14.72
CA THR A 12 -0.99 6.92 14.80
C THR A 12 -1.17 8.23 14.03
N SER A 13 -2.42 8.55 13.69
CA SER A 13 -2.77 9.86 13.10
C SER A 13 -2.42 11.01 14.03
N ALA A 14 -2.59 10.84 15.36
CA ALA A 14 -2.27 11.86 16.34
C ALA A 14 -0.78 12.27 16.31
N SER A 15 0.15 11.30 16.16
CA SER A 15 1.58 11.60 16.06
C SER A 15 1.91 12.47 14.85
N ARG A 16 1.24 12.25 13.71
CA ARG A 16 1.44 13.04 12.48
C ARG A 16 1.07 14.51 12.71
N TYR A 17 -0.08 14.78 13.32
CA TYR A 17 -0.53 16.14 13.62
C TYR A 17 0.36 16.83 14.64
N VAL A 18 0.78 16.14 15.71
CA VAL A 18 1.70 16.68 16.71
C VAL A 18 3.05 17.03 16.09
N LEU A 19 3.62 16.15 15.28
CA LEU A 19 4.90 16.41 14.61
C LEU A 19 4.78 17.54 13.59
N THR A 20 3.68 17.64 12.85
CA THR A 20 3.40 18.76 11.94
C THR A 20 3.32 20.07 12.69
N PHE A 21 2.58 20.11 13.82
CA PHE A 21 2.52 21.29 14.66
C PHE A 21 3.90 21.74 15.17
N VAL A 22 4.72 20.78 15.61
CA VAL A 22 6.09 21.08 16.08
C VAL A 22 6.96 21.66 14.96
N GLN A 23 6.88 21.09 13.75
CA GLN A 23 7.63 21.60 12.59
C GLN A 23 7.19 23.02 12.22
N VAL A 24 5.88 23.28 12.15
CA VAL A 24 5.34 24.63 11.89
C VAL A 24 5.76 25.61 12.96
N ALA A 25 5.63 25.24 14.23
CA ALA A 25 6.05 26.08 15.36
C ALA A 25 7.54 26.39 15.33
N PHE A 26 8.37 25.44 14.89
CA PHE A 26 9.81 25.63 14.76
C PHE A 26 10.16 26.63 13.65
N ILE A 27 9.50 26.57 12.50
CA ILE A 27 9.68 27.56 11.43
C ILE A 27 9.16 28.94 11.88
N ALA A 28 7.99 29.01 12.53
CA ALA A 28 7.46 30.24 13.07
C ALA A 28 8.44 30.89 14.09
N LEU A 29 9.08 30.08 14.93
CA LEU A 29 10.12 30.55 15.85
C LEU A 29 11.35 31.09 15.10
N HIS A 30 11.81 30.45 14.03
CA HIS A 30 12.92 30.94 13.23
C HIS A 30 12.60 32.29 12.59
N ILE A 31 11.40 32.46 12.02
CA ILE A 31 10.94 33.73 11.47
C ILE A 31 10.92 34.82 12.54
N GLN A 32 10.40 34.51 13.73
CA GLN A 32 10.37 35.41 14.87
C GLN A 32 11.78 35.85 15.31
N LEU A 33 12.71 34.90 15.49
CA LEU A 33 14.08 35.18 15.96
C LEU A 33 14.88 35.98 14.93
N ALA A 34 14.63 35.78 13.63
CA ALA A 34 15.24 36.53 12.55
C ALA A 34 14.48 37.82 12.19
N ARG A 35 13.55 38.28 13.03
CA ARG A 35 12.76 39.51 12.86
C ARG A 35 12.08 39.60 11.49
N GLY A 36 11.47 38.51 11.05
CA GLY A 36 10.70 38.48 9.81
C GLY A 36 11.52 38.43 8.53
N MET A 37 12.78 37.95 8.56
CA MET A 37 13.62 37.80 7.38
C MET A 37 12.92 36.91 6.33
N ILE A 38 12.83 37.41 5.09
CA ILE A 38 12.04 36.77 4.02
C ILE A 38 12.58 35.40 3.63
N GLU A 39 13.89 35.23 3.66
CA GLU A 39 14.57 33.98 3.29
C GLU A 39 14.13 32.81 4.19
N LEU A 40 13.80 33.06 5.46
CA LEU A 40 13.35 32.00 6.37
C LEU A 40 11.91 31.54 6.07
N HIS A 41 11.14 32.32 5.30
CA HIS A 41 9.81 31.91 4.84
C HIS A 41 9.87 30.76 3.81
N PHE A 42 11.02 30.54 3.14
CA PHE A 42 11.21 29.34 2.33
C PHE A 42 11.07 28.06 3.17
N GLY A 43 11.33 28.11 4.47
CA GLY A 43 11.07 27.02 5.42
C GLY A 43 9.61 26.56 5.44
N VAL A 44 8.65 27.42 5.12
CA VAL A 44 7.23 27.08 4.99
C VAL A 44 7.05 26.07 3.85
N PHE A 45 7.58 26.37 2.66
CA PHE A 45 7.50 25.51 1.49
C PHE A 45 8.22 24.18 1.70
N VAL A 46 9.43 24.23 2.28
CA VAL A 46 10.20 23.02 2.61
C VAL A 46 9.46 22.13 3.60
N THR A 47 8.84 22.73 4.63
CA THR A 47 8.06 21.98 5.63
C THR A 47 6.85 21.31 5.00
N LEU A 48 6.08 22.04 4.17
CA LEU A 48 4.92 21.48 3.47
C LEU A 48 5.34 20.30 2.58
N ALA A 49 6.44 20.44 1.82
CA ALA A 49 6.97 19.36 0.99
C ALA A 49 7.36 18.11 1.83
N PHE A 50 7.94 18.29 3.02
CA PHE A 50 8.24 17.17 3.91
C PHE A 50 7.00 16.43 4.42
N LEU A 51 5.85 17.11 4.51
CA LEU A 51 4.61 16.47 4.94
C LEU A 51 4.10 15.42 3.94
N LEU A 52 4.56 15.43 2.68
CA LEU A 52 4.27 14.38 1.69
C LEU A 52 4.70 12.99 2.14
N VAL A 53 5.70 12.87 3.04
CA VAL A 53 6.13 11.58 3.59
C VAL A 53 5.00 10.82 4.28
N TYR A 54 4.02 11.54 4.83
CA TYR A 54 2.86 10.92 5.47
C TYR A 54 1.84 10.35 4.48
N ARG A 55 1.92 10.71 3.19
CA ARG A 55 0.96 10.29 2.13
C ARG A 55 -0.49 10.54 2.53
N ASP A 56 -0.73 11.58 3.34
CA ASP A 56 -2.03 11.96 3.88
C ASP A 56 -2.28 13.45 3.65
N TRP A 57 -3.19 13.77 2.72
CA TRP A 57 -3.51 15.14 2.35
C TRP A 57 -4.00 15.99 3.52
N ARG A 58 -4.61 15.38 4.54
CA ARG A 58 -5.15 16.08 5.72
C ARG A 58 -4.03 16.73 6.53
N VAL A 59 -2.88 16.07 6.60
CA VAL A 59 -1.70 16.59 7.32
C VAL A 59 -1.14 17.83 6.61
N ILE A 60 -1.14 17.83 5.27
CA ILE A 60 -0.70 18.98 4.47
C ILE A 60 -1.64 20.16 4.67
N VAL A 61 -2.95 19.94 4.56
CA VAL A 61 -3.96 21.00 4.80
C VAL A 61 -3.85 21.55 6.23
N PHE A 62 -3.64 20.70 7.22
CA PHE A 62 -3.43 21.12 8.60
C PHE A 62 -2.18 21.98 8.75
N GLY A 63 -1.05 21.58 8.17
CA GLY A 63 0.19 22.36 8.19
C GLY A 63 0.03 23.72 7.50
N ALA A 64 -0.58 23.75 6.31
CA ALA A 64 -0.87 24.99 5.58
C ALA A 64 -1.80 25.93 6.36
N ALA A 65 -2.83 25.39 7.03
CA ALA A 65 -3.74 26.18 7.88
C ALA A 65 -3.01 26.78 9.09
N LEU A 66 -2.11 26.02 9.73
CA LEU A 66 -1.31 26.54 10.84
C LEU A 66 -0.39 27.68 10.38
N PHE A 67 0.25 27.57 9.23
CA PHE A 67 1.05 28.65 8.67
C PHE A 67 0.20 29.88 8.33
N ALA A 68 -0.99 29.67 7.75
CA ALA A 68 -1.91 30.79 7.45
C ALA A 68 -2.31 31.53 8.73
N VAL A 69 -2.67 30.82 9.80
CA VAL A 69 -2.99 31.41 11.10
C VAL A 69 -1.79 32.16 11.67
N HIS A 70 -0.59 31.55 11.62
CA HIS A 70 0.64 32.20 12.08
C HIS A 70 0.88 33.54 11.34
N HIS A 71 0.81 33.54 10.03
CA HIS A 71 1.10 34.74 9.23
C HIS A 71 0.09 35.86 9.49
N VAL A 72 -1.21 35.55 9.51
CA VAL A 72 -2.26 36.55 9.76
C VAL A 72 -2.15 37.11 11.18
N VAL A 73 -2.02 36.24 12.19
CA VAL A 73 -1.96 36.66 13.58
C VAL A 73 -0.70 37.49 13.87
N PHE A 74 0.47 37.01 13.40
CA PHE A 74 1.73 37.69 13.68
C PHE A 74 1.84 39.02 12.94
N ASP A 75 1.35 39.14 11.70
CA ASP A 75 1.28 40.41 10.99
C ASP A 75 0.40 41.43 11.74
N ARG A 76 -0.77 41.02 12.24
CA ARG A 76 -1.64 41.92 13.02
C ARG A 76 -1.01 42.33 14.35
N LEU A 77 -0.36 41.41 15.06
CA LEU A 77 0.36 41.71 16.30
C LEU A 77 1.59 42.60 16.05
N GLN A 78 2.28 42.39 14.92
CA GLN A 78 3.38 43.25 14.50
C GLN A 78 2.91 44.67 14.22
N ALA A 79 1.83 44.84 13.46
CA ALA A 79 1.21 46.12 13.19
C ALA A 79 0.74 46.86 14.46
N ALA A 80 0.35 46.11 15.50
CA ALA A 80 0.01 46.64 16.82
C ALA A 80 1.23 46.97 17.69
N GLY A 81 2.47 46.76 17.20
CA GLY A 81 3.69 47.05 17.96
C GLY A 81 4.00 46.10 19.10
N MET A 82 3.45 44.89 19.11
CA MET A 82 3.55 43.94 20.22
C MET A 82 4.85 43.11 20.23
N GLY A 83 5.86 43.46 19.39
CA GLY A 83 7.15 42.75 19.35
C GLY A 83 7.13 41.40 18.67
N PHE A 84 6.08 41.10 17.89
CA PHE A 84 6.00 39.95 17.00
C PHE A 84 6.51 40.33 15.61
N TYR A 85 7.12 39.38 14.92
CA TYR A 85 7.69 39.61 13.61
C TYR A 85 7.20 38.51 12.65
N CYS A 86 6.44 38.91 11.63
CA CYS A 86 6.08 38.04 10.49
C CYS A 86 6.90 38.41 9.26
N THR A 87 7.04 39.69 8.99
CA THR A 87 7.87 40.29 7.92
C THR A 87 8.75 41.37 8.53
N THR A 88 9.73 41.88 7.77
CA THR A 88 10.59 42.97 8.21
C THR A 88 9.80 44.23 8.58
N GLU A 89 8.72 44.48 7.85
CA GLU A 89 7.75 45.55 8.12
C GLU A 89 6.32 44.98 7.94
N PRO A 90 5.33 45.43 8.73
CA PRO A 90 3.95 44.97 8.60
C PRO A 90 3.40 45.27 7.20
N ASP A 91 3.03 44.27 6.44
CA ASP A 91 2.49 44.40 5.10
C ASP A 91 1.50 43.28 4.79
N PHE A 92 0.24 43.56 5.05
CA PHE A 92 -0.83 42.56 4.84
C PHE A 92 -0.99 42.13 3.39
N MET A 93 -0.76 43.01 2.43
CA MET A 93 -0.86 42.67 1.01
C MET A 93 0.23 41.66 0.62
N ARG A 94 1.43 41.82 1.16
CA ARG A 94 2.53 40.86 0.98
C ARG A 94 2.16 39.47 1.57
N ILE A 95 1.51 39.43 2.74
CA ILE A 95 1.00 38.18 3.34
C ILE A 95 -0.02 37.52 2.44
N VAL A 96 -0.97 38.28 1.87
CA VAL A 96 -1.96 37.76 0.92
C VAL A 96 -1.28 37.19 -0.33
N LEU A 97 -0.33 37.91 -0.91
CA LEU A 97 0.41 37.43 -2.08
C LEU A 97 1.19 36.15 -1.77
N HIS A 98 1.85 36.10 -0.63
CA HIS A 98 2.56 34.89 -0.15
C HIS A 98 1.59 33.71 0.05
N ALA A 99 0.42 33.95 0.64
CA ALA A 99 -0.59 32.94 0.85
C ALA A 99 -1.09 32.29 -0.45
N VAL A 100 -1.16 33.06 -1.57
CA VAL A 100 -1.51 32.51 -2.88
C VAL A 100 -0.54 31.42 -3.30
N PHE A 101 0.77 31.64 -3.16
CA PHE A 101 1.78 30.62 -3.48
C PHE A 101 1.68 29.39 -2.58
N VAL A 102 1.45 29.60 -1.27
CA VAL A 102 1.24 28.49 -0.33
C VAL A 102 0.01 27.66 -0.69
N VAL A 103 -1.09 28.31 -1.08
CA VAL A 103 -2.32 27.62 -1.51
C VAL A 103 -2.08 26.81 -2.79
N ILE A 104 -1.38 27.38 -3.78
CA ILE A 104 -1.04 26.68 -5.02
C ILE A 104 -0.19 25.44 -4.70
N GLN A 105 0.87 25.60 -3.91
CA GLN A 105 1.74 24.50 -3.54
C GLN A 105 0.99 23.42 -2.74
N ALA A 106 0.26 23.81 -1.69
CA ALA A 106 -0.52 22.87 -0.90
C ALA A 106 -1.54 22.09 -1.75
N GLY A 107 -2.15 22.77 -2.74
CA GLY A 107 -3.04 22.12 -3.70
C GLY A 107 -2.34 21.05 -4.53
N VAL A 108 -1.16 21.33 -5.07
CA VAL A 108 -0.34 20.33 -5.79
C VAL A 108 0.05 19.18 -4.87
N GLU A 109 0.50 19.47 -3.66
CA GLU A 109 0.92 18.46 -2.69
C GLU A 109 -0.24 17.57 -2.22
N VAL A 110 -1.44 18.12 -2.08
CA VAL A 110 -2.66 17.35 -1.79
C VAL A 110 -2.93 16.33 -2.90
N VAL A 111 -2.85 16.74 -4.17
CA VAL A 111 -3.02 15.84 -5.31
C VAL A 111 -1.95 14.74 -5.27
N LEU A 112 -0.69 15.12 -5.09
CA LEU A 112 0.42 14.16 -4.97
C LEU A 112 0.22 13.18 -3.81
N ALA A 113 -0.16 13.67 -2.63
CA ALA A 113 -0.40 12.83 -1.45
C ALA A 113 -1.51 11.80 -1.68
N VAL A 114 -2.60 12.21 -2.37
CA VAL A 114 -3.69 11.29 -2.75
C VAL A 114 -3.20 10.21 -3.71
N HIS A 115 -2.43 10.58 -4.74
CA HIS A 115 -1.86 9.62 -5.68
C HIS A 115 -0.87 8.66 -5.00
N MET A 116 0.04 9.20 -4.19
CA MET A 116 1.01 8.39 -3.43
C MET A 116 0.32 7.44 -2.45
N SER A 117 -0.76 7.88 -1.81
CA SER A 117 -1.55 7.04 -0.90
C SER A 117 -2.24 5.88 -1.63
N ARG A 118 -2.75 6.12 -2.84
CA ARG A 118 -3.36 5.08 -3.68
C ARG A 118 -2.31 4.08 -4.16
N ALA A 119 -1.21 4.55 -4.72
CA ALA A 119 -0.12 3.70 -5.18
C ALA A 119 0.49 2.87 -4.03
N GLY A 120 0.61 3.47 -2.83
CA GLY A 120 1.08 2.75 -1.65
C GLY A 120 0.15 1.60 -1.25
N ARG A 121 -1.17 1.83 -1.24
CA ARG A 121 -2.15 0.77 -0.94
C ARG A 121 -2.11 -0.35 -1.98
N GLU A 122 -2.01 0.00 -3.26
CA GLU A 122 -1.89 -1.00 -4.32
C GLU A 122 -0.62 -1.85 -4.14
N GLY A 123 0.52 -1.22 -3.85
CA GLY A 123 1.77 -1.93 -3.54
C GLY A 123 1.65 -2.86 -2.34
N ASP A 124 1.00 -2.41 -1.25
CA ASP A 124 0.77 -3.21 -0.05
C ASP A 124 -0.12 -4.44 -0.34
N GLU A 125 -1.20 -4.27 -1.11
CA GLU A 125 -2.09 -5.37 -1.52
C GLU A 125 -1.39 -6.39 -2.42
N LEU A 126 -0.62 -5.91 -3.43
CA LEU A 126 0.17 -6.80 -4.29
C LEU A 126 1.24 -7.54 -3.49
N GLY A 127 1.92 -6.86 -2.57
CA GLY A 127 2.87 -7.48 -1.65
C GLY A 127 2.24 -8.56 -0.77
N ALA A 128 1.05 -8.31 -0.24
CA ALA A 128 0.30 -9.28 0.55
C ALA A 128 -0.10 -10.52 -0.27
N LEU A 129 -0.56 -10.32 -1.52
CA LEU A 129 -0.87 -11.42 -2.43
C LEU A 129 0.37 -12.26 -2.74
N VAL A 130 1.49 -11.62 -3.11
CA VAL A 130 2.74 -12.33 -3.39
C VAL A 130 3.23 -13.10 -2.17
N SER A 131 3.16 -12.50 -0.97
CA SER A 131 3.57 -13.16 0.28
C SER A 131 2.67 -14.35 0.63
N SER A 132 1.38 -14.28 0.31
CA SER A 132 0.45 -15.40 0.54
C SER A 132 0.69 -16.56 -0.42
N VAL A 133 1.17 -16.30 -1.63
CA VAL A 133 1.53 -17.31 -2.62
C VAL A 133 2.88 -17.96 -2.29
N ASN A 134 3.87 -17.15 -1.92
CA ASN A 134 5.24 -17.63 -1.67
C ASN A 134 5.41 -18.01 -0.19
N ARG A 135 5.21 -19.28 0.14
CA ARG A 135 5.35 -19.82 1.49
C ARG A 135 6.69 -20.56 1.66
N ALA A 136 7.13 -20.72 2.89
CA ALA A 136 8.36 -21.44 3.20
C ALA A 136 8.31 -22.92 2.80
N ASP A 137 7.12 -23.53 2.74
CA ASP A 137 6.85 -24.92 2.39
C ASP A 137 6.47 -25.14 0.91
N GLY A 138 6.45 -24.06 0.11
CA GLY A 138 6.13 -24.14 -1.32
C GLY A 138 5.25 -23.00 -1.82
N ILE A 139 4.61 -23.21 -2.97
CA ILE A 139 3.71 -22.24 -3.61
C ILE A 139 2.25 -22.59 -3.26
N SER A 140 1.52 -21.64 -2.70
CA SER A 140 0.09 -21.74 -2.43
C SER A 140 -0.68 -20.74 -3.28
N LEU A 141 -1.60 -21.19 -4.11
CA LEU A 141 -2.50 -20.32 -4.88
C LEU A 141 -3.75 -19.90 -4.11
N ASN A 142 -3.91 -20.33 -2.86
CA ASN A 142 -5.04 -19.95 -2.03
C ASN A 142 -4.83 -18.52 -1.48
N VAL A 143 -5.43 -17.54 -2.13
CA VAL A 143 -5.40 -16.12 -1.78
C VAL A 143 -6.73 -15.61 -1.21
N SER A 144 -7.66 -16.50 -0.85
CA SER A 144 -9.02 -16.14 -0.38
C SER A 144 -9.00 -15.22 0.84
N GLY A 145 -8.02 -15.39 1.75
CA GLY A 145 -7.86 -14.57 2.96
C GLY A 145 -7.24 -13.18 2.74
N VAL A 146 -6.78 -12.85 1.53
CA VAL A 146 -6.19 -11.54 1.25
C VAL A 146 -7.29 -10.56 0.82
N ALA A 147 -7.49 -9.52 1.62
CA ALA A 147 -8.40 -8.44 1.27
C ALA A 147 -7.77 -7.54 0.19
N THR A 148 -8.55 -7.19 -0.83
CA THR A 148 -8.14 -6.28 -1.92
C THR A 148 -9.20 -5.20 -2.09
N SER A 149 -8.75 -3.97 -2.37
CA SER A 149 -9.60 -2.79 -2.59
C SER A 149 -9.19 -1.99 -3.84
N THR A 150 -8.00 -2.24 -4.36
CA THR A 150 -7.45 -1.59 -5.55
C THR A 150 -7.75 -2.41 -6.82
N SER A 151 -7.73 -1.75 -7.97
CA SER A 151 -7.97 -2.45 -9.26
C SER A 151 -6.88 -3.49 -9.56
N GLY A 152 -5.61 -3.15 -9.29
CA GLY A 152 -4.48 -4.07 -9.46
C GLY A 152 -4.57 -5.27 -8.50
N GLY A 153 -4.90 -5.03 -7.23
CA GLY A 153 -5.13 -6.08 -6.23
C GLY A 153 -6.24 -7.05 -6.64
N HIS A 154 -7.39 -6.52 -7.07
CA HIS A 154 -8.50 -7.35 -7.57
C HIS A 154 -8.11 -8.16 -8.81
N ALA A 155 -7.43 -7.54 -9.78
CA ALA A 155 -7.04 -8.22 -11.00
C ALA A 155 -6.06 -9.38 -10.74
N LEU A 156 -5.04 -9.15 -9.90
CA LEU A 156 -4.08 -10.19 -9.53
C LEU A 156 -4.75 -11.31 -8.73
N LYS A 157 -5.58 -10.98 -7.74
CA LYS A 157 -6.34 -11.96 -6.95
C LYS A 157 -7.19 -12.86 -7.84
N ALA A 158 -7.97 -12.27 -8.76
CA ALA A 158 -8.80 -13.03 -9.70
C ALA A 158 -7.98 -13.92 -10.66
N ALA A 159 -6.78 -13.49 -11.07
CA ALA A 159 -5.89 -14.31 -11.87
C ALA A 159 -5.37 -15.52 -11.07
N LEU A 160 -4.93 -15.33 -9.83
CA LEU A 160 -4.46 -16.40 -8.96
C LEU A 160 -5.57 -17.41 -8.63
N GLU A 161 -6.80 -16.97 -8.37
CA GLU A 161 -7.96 -17.83 -8.14
C GLU A 161 -8.30 -18.69 -9.37
N ARG A 162 -8.21 -18.11 -10.59
CA ARG A 162 -8.36 -18.87 -11.84
C ARG A 162 -7.24 -19.91 -12.02
N MET A 163 -6.00 -19.55 -11.70
CA MET A 163 -4.89 -20.49 -11.73
C MET A 163 -5.09 -21.64 -10.72
N GLN A 164 -5.56 -21.35 -9.51
CA GLN A 164 -5.89 -22.35 -8.53
C GLN A 164 -6.93 -23.33 -9.05
N THR A 165 -8.00 -22.84 -9.67
CA THR A 165 -9.04 -23.68 -10.25
C THR A 165 -8.48 -24.57 -11.35
N ALA A 166 -7.66 -24.03 -12.26
CA ALA A 166 -7.04 -24.79 -13.34
C ALA A 166 -6.11 -25.90 -12.81
N VAL A 167 -5.25 -25.58 -11.83
CA VAL A 167 -4.35 -26.55 -11.21
C VAL A 167 -5.15 -27.64 -10.46
N SER A 168 -6.23 -27.28 -9.77
CA SER A 168 -7.10 -28.24 -9.08
C SER A 168 -7.78 -29.20 -10.09
N SER A 169 -8.21 -28.68 -11.25
CA SER A 169 -8.80 -29.49 -12.32
C SER A 169 -7.78 -30.47 -12.92
N VAL A 170 -6.55 -29.99 -13.20
CA VAL A 170 -5.46 -30.87 -13.68
C VAL A 170 -5.15 -31.98 -12.67
N ARG A 171 -5.08 -31.63 -11.39
CA ARG A 171 -4.84 -32.62 -10.32
C ARG A 171 -5.95 -33.67 -10.22
N ALA A 172 -7.21 -33.26 -10.34
CA ALA A 172 -8.34 -34.17 -10.36
C ALA A 172 -8.30 -35.11 -11.58
N SER A 173 -7.96 -34.56 -12.76
CA SER A 173 -7.80 -35.37 -13.98
C SER A 173 -6.65 -36.37 -13.86
N ALA A 174 -5.51 -35.93 -13.30
CA ALA A 174 -4.36 -36.82 -13.08
C ALA A 174 -4.71 -37.98 -12.13
N SER A 175 -5.42 -37.67 -11.02
CA SER A 175 -5.89 -38.71 -10.09
C SER A 175 -6.88 -39.68 -10.75
N GLY A 176 -7.77 -39.17 -11.60
CA GLY A 176 -8.67 -40.04 -12.39
C GLY A 176 -7.90 -40.94 -13.37
N MET A 177 -6.84 -40.44 -13.97
CA MET A 177 -5.96 -41.25 -14.86
C MET A 177 -5.21 -42.34 -14.08
N GLU A 178 -4.76 -42.06 -12.81
CA GLU A 178 -4.14 -43.08 -11.98
C GLU A 178 -5.11 -44.22 -11.68
N VAL A 179 -6.36 -43.91 -11.32
CA VAL A 179 -7.40 -44.94 -11.07
C VAL A 179 -7.68 -45.72 -12.32
N ALA A 180 -7.93 -45.07 -13.47
CA ALA A 180 -8.18 -45.79 -14.73
C ALA A 180 -7.00 -46.65 -15.18
N SER A 181 -5.77 -46.18 -14.95
CA SER A 181 -4.57 -47.00 -15.27
C SER A 181 -4.45 -48.23 -14.38
N ALA A 182 -4.80 -48.13 -13.10
CA ALA A 182 -4.83 -49.27 -12.19
C ALA A 182 -5.91 -50.27 -12.59
N GLU A 183 -7.11 -49.84 -13.01
CA GLU A 183 -8.18 -50.68 -13.51
C GLU A 183 -7.77 -51.44 -14.82
N ILE A 184 -7.11 -50.72 -15.75
CA ILE A 184 -6.59 -51.33 -16.97
C ILE A 184 -5.53 -52.36 -16.67
N ALA A 185 -4.61 -52.10 -15.74
CA ALA A 185 -3.60 -53.07 -15.32
C ALA A 185 -4.24 -54.34 -14.71
N GLN A 186 -5.25 -54.18 -13.86
CA GLN A 186 -6.00 -55.31 -13.28
C GLN A 186 -6.74 -56.09 -14.34
N GLY A 187 -7.43 -55.38 -15.29
CA GLY A 187 -8.13 -56.04 -16.39
C GLY A 187 -7.20 -56.82 -17.34
N ASN A 188 -6.00 -56.28 -17.60
CA ASN A 188 -4.99 -56.96 -18.39
C ASN A 188 -4.48 -58.23 -17.69
N HIS A 189 -4.31 -58.19 -16.35
CA HIS A 189 -3.90 -59.39 -15.60
C HIS A 189 -4.98 -60.48 -15.66
N ASP A 190 -6.26 -60.14 -15.50
CA ASP A 190 -7.38 -61.05 -15.63
C ASP A 190 -7.48 -61.64 -17.02
N LEU A 191 -7.33 -60.79 -18.04
CA LEU A 191 -7.32 -61.22 -19.43
C LEU A 191 -6.17 -62.20 -19.76
N SER A 192 -4.96 -61.95 -19.23
CA SER A 192 -3.81 -62.86 -19.33
C SER A 192 -4.10 -64.24 -18.72
N ALA A 193 -4.62 -64.25 -17.50
CA ALA A 193 -4.99 -65.49 -16.80
C ALA A 193 -6.05 -66.28 -17.59
N ARG A 194 -7.06 -65.60 -18.14
CA ARG A 194 -8.09 -66.25 -18.98
C ARG A 194 -7.53 -66.79 -20.29
N THR A 195 -6.59 -66.07 -20.89
CA THR A 195 -5.94 -66.49 -22.15
C THR A 195 -5.10 -67.73 -21.90
N GLU A 196 -4.36 -67.84 -20.81
CA GLU A 196 -3.61 -69.03 -20.40
C GLU A 196 -4.53 -70.25 -20.17
N GLN A 197 -5.67 -70.04 -19.48
CA GLN A 197 -6.65 -71.09 -19.26
C GLN A 197 -7.27 -71.58 -20.58
N GLN A 198 -7.58 -70.67 -21.52
CA GLN A 198 -8.08 -71.02 -22.84
C GLN A 198 -7.04 -71.80 -23.66
N ALA A 199 -5.78 -71.41 -23.63
CA ALA A 199 -4.70 -72.11 -24.31
C ALA A 199 -4.57 -73.54 -23.78
N SER A 200 -4.57 -73.72 -22.48
CA SER A 200 -4.53 -75.05 -21.83
C SER A 200 -5.73 -75.94 -22.22
N ALA A 201 -6.95 -75.37 -22.22
CA ALA A 201 -8.15 -76.11 -22.61
C ALA A 201 -8.14 -76.50 -24.11
N LEU A 202 -7.55 -75.68 -25.00
CA LEU A 202 -7.37 -76.00 -26.41
C LEU A 202 -6.34 -77.11 -26.61
N GLU A 203 -5.23 -77.10 -25.85
CA GLU A 203 -4.24 -78.17 -25.88
C GLU A 203 -4.84 -79.52 -25.41
N GLU A 204 -5.62 -79.50 -24.34
CA GLU A 204 -6.31 -80.69 -23.87
C GLU A 204 -7.33 -81.23 -24.92
N THR A 205 -8.07 -80.32 -25.54
CA THR A 205 -9.01 -80.68 -26.59
C THR A 205 -8.27 -81.29 -27.82
N ALA A 206 -7.16 -80.74 -28.25
CA ALA A 206 -6.35 -81.23 -29.34
C ALA A 206 -5.71 -82.58 -29.04
N ALA A 207 -5.33 -82.85 -27.79
CA ALA A 207 -4.77 -84.14 -27.37
C ALA A 207 -5.82 -85.26 -27.29
N SER A 208 -7.12 -84.88 -27.13
CA SER A 208 -8.22 -85.86 -27.04
C SER A 208 -8.86 -86.25 -28.39
N MET A 209 -8.49 -85.59 -29.48
CA MET A 209 -8.89 -85.92 -30.83
C MET A 209 -7.86 -86.83 -31.49
#